data_a45ac0afdafa59e98de6e937acc36c6c
#
_entry.id   a45ac0afdafa59e98de6e937acc36c6c
#
_cell.length_a   1.000
_cell.length_b   1.000
_cell.length_c   1.000
_cell.angle_alpha   90.00
_cell.angle_beta   90.00
_cell.angle_gamma   90.00
#
_symmetry.space_group_name_H-M   'P 1'
#
loop_
_entity.id
_entity.type
_entity.pdbx_description
1 polymer ?
#
loop_
_entity_poly.entity_id
_entity_poly.type
_entity_poly.pdbx_seq_one_letter_code
_entity_poly.pdbx_strand_id
1 'polypeptide(L)'
;MANYNKFDKDVSSSKFNVKNIFMYVILIIWALVNLFPVYWMFTFSLKTNEEIFGKNLIGLPWDWRWSNYASAWKTGNMPRYFVNSVIVSAAAIALVIIASMMATYAITRLKWKLSGQTNAFFMLGLTIPIHASIVPVFITLRNMGILNSHFSLIFPYAAFSLAMGILICTGFMVEIPKDIDEAAYIDGCGPFRTFGVVIVPLMKPALATISIYTFLQCWNELMFANVFISDSKFKTLPVGIQALSGQYTTEWGPIGAALVIATFPMLIVYIFMSGKIQESFVVGAVKG
;
A
#
# COMPACT_ATOMS: atom_id res chain seq x y z
N MET A 1 -22.95 -34.68 -4.18
CA MET A 1 -22.23 -34.72 -5.47
C MET A 1 -23.04 -34.26 -6.70
N ALA A 2 -24.35 -34.03 -6.62
CA ALA A 2 -25.21 -33.68 -7.78
C ALA A 2 -25.28 -32.18 -8.13
N ASN A 3 -24.84 -31.25 -7.25
CA ASN A 3 -24.94 -29.80 -7.49
C ASN A 3 -23.67 -29.14 -8.10
N TYR A 4 -22.55 -29.84 -8.10
CA TYR A 4 -21.31 -29.30 -8.67
C TYR A 4 -21.31 -29.29 -10.21
N ASN A 5 -21.99 -30.27 -10.82
CA ASN A 5 -22.07 -30.39 -12.30
C ASN A 5 -23.03 -29.41 -12.99
N LYS A 6 -23.82 -28.62 -12.21
CA LYS A 6 -24.76 -27.66 -12.79
C LYS A 6 -24.09 -26.31 -13.06
N PHE A 7 -23.10 -25.91 -12.23
CA PHE A 7 -22.33 -24.68 -12.42
C PHE A 7 -21.40 -24.74 -13.62
N ASP A 8 -20.77 -25.91 -13.89
CA ASP A 8 -19.87 -26.07 -15.03
C ASP A 8 -20.59 -26.07 -16.39
N LYS A 9 -21.87 -26.41 -16.44
CA LYS A 9 -22.66 -26.37 -17.69
C LYS A 9 -23.14 -24.97 -18.08
N ASP A 10 -23.31 -24.06 -17.11
CA ASP A 10 -23.73 -22.68 -17.39
C ASP A 10 -22.58 -21.80 -17.90
N VAL A 11 -21.32 -22.17 -17.61
CA VAL A 11 -20.14 -21.44 -18.10
C VAL A 11 -19.81 -21.77 -19.57
N SER A 12 -20.22 -22.93 -20.07
CA SER A 12 -19.88 -23.39 -21.44
C SER A 12 -20.88 -23.01 -22.54
N SER A 13 -22.02 -22.37 -22.21
CA SER A 13 -23.02 -21.90 -23.18
C SER A 13 -23.29 -20.40 -23.09
N SER A 14 -22.23 -19.59 -23.09
CA SER A 14 -22.37 -18.15 -23.29
C SER A 14 -22.82 -17.88 -24.73
N LYS A 15 -24.14 -18.04 -24.99
CA LYS A 15 -24.77 -17.53 -26.21
C LYS A 15 -24.42 -16.04 -26.30
N PHE A 16 -23.85 -15.64 -27.44
CA PHE A 16 -23.59 -14.24 -27.79
C PHE A 16 -24.88 -13.44 -27.59
N ASN A 17 -24.99 -12.78 -26.44
CA ASN A 17 -26.15 -11.98 -26.12
C ASN A 17 -25.74 -10.51 -26.32
N VAL A 18 -26.57 -9.74 -27.01
CA VAL A 18 -26.31 -8.30 -27.30
C VAL A 18 -26.03 -7.53 -26.01
N LYS A 19 -26.65 -7.90 -24.89
CA LYS A 19 -26.34 -7.36 -23.57
C LYS A 19 -24.87 -7.59 -23.16
N ASN A 20 -24.34 -8.77 -23.42
CA ASN A 20 -22.95 -9.10 -23.08
C ASN A 20 -21.98 -8.31 -23.95
N ILE A 21 -22.28 -8.10 -25.25
CA ILE A 21 -21.46 -7.28 -26.15
C ILE A 21 -21.41 -5.85 -25.65
N PHE A 22 -22.55 -5.26 -25.30
CA PHE A 22 -22.61 -3.90 -24.77
C PHE A 22 -21.80 -3.75 -23.47
N MET A 23 -21.94 -4.72 -22.56
CA MET A 23 -21.15 -4.77 -21.32
C MET A 23 -19.64 -4.87 -21.59
N TYR A 24 -19.20 -5.75 -22.52
CA TYR A 24 -17.79 -5.86 -22.88
C TYR A 24 -17.25 -4.59 -23.52
N VAL A 25 -18.02 -3.92 -24.36
CA VAL A 25 -17.62 -2.62 -24.96
C VAL A 25 -17.38 -1.58 -23.87
N ILE A 26 -18.28 -1.46 -22.89
CA ILE A 26 -18.10 -0.55 -21.75
C ILE A 26 -16.83 -0.91 -20.96
N LEU A 27 -16.63 -2.20 -20.66
CA LEU A 27 -15.47 -2.66 -19.91
C LEU A 27 -14.16 -2.40 -20.66
N ILE A 28 -14.15 -2.58 -21.99
CA ILE A 28 -12.97 -2.28 -22.82
C ILE A 28 -12.67 -0.79 -22.82
N ILE A 29 -13.69 0.05 -23.03
CA ILE A 29 -13.52 1.52 -22.96
C ILE A 29 -12.98 1.91 -21.59
N TRP A 30 -13.56 1.39 -20.51
CA TRP A 30 -13.11 1.64 -19.16
C TRP A 30 -11.64 1.19 -18.95
N ALA A 31 -11.29 0.01 -19.44
CA ALA A 31 -9.92 -0.48 -19.38
C ALA A 31 -8.93 0.41 -20.14
N LEU A 32 -9.30 0.86 -21.35
CA LEU A 32 -8.47 1.76 -22.14
C LEU A 32 -8.26 3.12 -21.45
N VAL A 33 -9.32 3.69 -20.87
CA VAL A 33 -9.23 4.95 -20.10
C VAL A 33 -8.28 4.78 -18.89
N ASN A 34 -8.34 3.66 -18.19
CA ASN A 34 -7.46 3.41 -17.04
C ASN A 34 -6.01 3.07 -17.43
N LEU A 35 -5.80 2.44 -18.58
CA LEU A 35 -4.46 2.13 -19.09
C LEU A 35 -3.76 3.34 -19.75
N PHE A 36 -4.54 4.33 -20.21
CA PHE A 36 -4.01 5.51 -20.88
C PHE A 36 -2.96 6.27 -20.04
N PRO A 37 -3.16 6.58 -18.75
CA PRO A 37 -2.15 7.25 -17.94
C PRO A 37 -0.84 6.47 -17.84
N VAL A 38 -0.91 5.13 -17.76
CA VAL A 38 0.28 4.27 -17.69
C VAL A 38 1.03 4.29 -19.03
N TYR A 39 0.31 4.17 -20.13
CA TYR A 39 0.86 4.34 -21.47
C TYR A 39 1.53 5.71 -21.64
N TRP A 40 0.82 6.77 -21.26
CA TRP A 40 1.31 8.14 -21.37
C TRP A 40 2.56 8.37 -20.51
N MET A 41 2.57 7.93 -19.26
CA MET A 41 3.73 8.01 -18.38
C MET A 41 4.94 7.30 -18.98
N PHE A 42 4.75 6.10 -19.54
CA PHE A 42 5.82 5.35 -20.19
C PHE A 42 6.35 6.06 -21.43
N THR A 43 5.49 6.52 -22.35
CA THR A 43 5.92 7.27 -23.53
C THR A 43 6.57 8.60 -23.17
N PHE A 44 6.03 9.30 -22.16
CA PHE A 44 6.59 10.53 -21.61
C PHE A 44 8.02 10.35 -21.12
N SER A 45 8.30 9.26 -20.41
CA SER A 45 9.62 8.96 -19.85
C SER A 45 10.73 8.81 -20.91
N LEU A 46 10.35 8.57 -22.16
CA LEU A 46 11.27 8.35 -23.29
C LEU A 46 11.39 9.54 -24.22
N LYS A 47 10.78 10.69 -23.88
CA LYS A 47 10.74 11.91 -24.70
C LYS A 47 11.74 12.96 -24.24
N THR A 48 11.98 13.93 -25.12
CA THR A 48 12.67 15.18 -24.80
C THR A 48 11.68 16.23 -24.29
N ASN A 49 12.19 17.29 -23.66
CA ASN A 49 11.34 18.43 -23.29
C ASN A 49 10.62 19.05 -24.49
N GLU A 50 11.27 19.10 -25.65
CA GLU A 50 10.67 19.65 -26.89
C GLU A 50 9.48 18.82 -27.38
N GLU A 51 9.54 17.48 -27.25
CA GLU A 51 8.45 16.60 -27.57
C GLU A 51 7.31 16.70 -26.53
N ILE A 52 7.67 16.76 -25.24
CA ILE A 52 6.71 16.80 -24.13
C ILE A 52 5.86 18.07 -24.17
N PHE A 53 6.46 19.24 -24.43
CA PHE A 53 5.77 20.54 -24.46
C PHE A 53 5.44 21.02 -25.88
N GLY A 54 5.82 20.26 -26.89
CA GLY A 54 5.61 20.60 -28.31
C GLY A 54 4.44 19.84 -28.94
N LYS A 55 4.69 19.37 -30.15
CA LYS A 55 3.63 18.77 -31.00
C LYS A 55 3.36 17.27 -30.73
N ASN A 56 4.11 16.62 -29.82
CA ASN A 56 4.03 15.19 -29.57
C ASN A 56 3.68 14.86 -28.11
N LEU A 57 2.63 15.47 -27.58
CA LEU A 57 2.24 15.27 -26.18
C LEU A 57 1.81 13.82 -25.88
N ILE A 58 1.01 13.20 -26.75
CA ILE A 58 0.36 11.90 -26.50
C ILE A 58 0.97 10.77 -27.35
N GLY A 59 1.56 11.09 -28.51
CA GLY A 59 2.09 10.10 -29.45
C GLY A 59 3.28 9.30 -28.91
N LEU A 60 3.72 8.34 -29.70
CA LEU A 60 4.99 7.63 -29.40
C LEU A 60 6.18 8.58 -29.54
N PRO A 61 7.28 8.33 -28.78
CA PRO A 61 8.49 9.13 -28.91
C PRO A 61 9.02 9.11 -30.36
N TRP A 62 9.44 10.24 -30.87
CA TRP A 62 10.12 10.31 -32.18
C TRP A 62 11.54 9.73 -32.08
N ASP A 63 12.22 10.05 -30.95
CA ASP A 63 13.50 9.48 -30.58
C ASP A 63 13.39 8.84 -29.18
N TRP A 64 13.59 7.52 -29.11
CA TRP A 64 13.43 6.73 -27.87
C TRP A 64 14.61 6.95 -26.93
N ARG A 65 14.52 7.92 -26.05
CA ARG A 65 15.59 8.32 -25.13
C ARG A 65 15.71 7.43 -23.90
N TRP A 66 16.25 6.25 -24.07
CA TRP A 66 16.60 5.37 -22.92
C TRP A 66 17.62 5.98 -21.98
N SER A 67 18.40 7.00 -22.42
CA SER A 67 19.29 7.79 -21.59
C SER A 67 18.58 8.48 -20.42
N ASN A 68 17.29 8.77 -20.50
CA ASN A 68 16.50 9.33 -19.40
C ASN A 68 16.50 8.41 -18.18
N TYR A 69 16.41 7.08 -18.40
CA TYR A 69 16.49 6.10 -17.32
C TYR A 69 17.89 6.05 -16.70
N ALA A 70 18.94 6.12 -17.52
CA ALA A 70 20.31 6.16 -17.03
C ALA A 70 20.56 7.45 -16.21
N SER A 71 20.04 8.57 -16.66
CA SER A 71 20.13 9.85 -15.93
C SER A 71 19.38 9.82 -14.60
N ALA A 72 18.13 9.35 -14.59
CA ALA A 72 17.36 9.16 -13.36
C ALA A 72 18.12 8.26 -12.38
N TRP A 73 18.61 7.12 -12.85
CA TRP A 73 19.27 6.12 -12.02
C TRP A 73 20.58 6.61 -11.42
N LYS A 74 21.47 7.21 -12.24
CA LYS A 74 22.82 7.61 -11.82
C LYS A 74 22.82 9.00 -11.15
N THR A 75 22.34 10.02 -11.87
CA THR A 75 22.39 11.41 -11.41
C THR A 75 21.35 11.70 -10.35
N GLY A 76 20.17 11.05 -10.44
CA GLY A 76 19.08 11.21 -9.50
C GLY A 76 19.23 10.43 -8.19
N ASN A 77 20.32 9.67 -7.98
CA ASN A 77 20.50 8.80 -6.80
C ASN A 77 19.33 7.83 -6.53
N MET A 78 18.56 7.47 -7.57
CA MET A 78 17.36 6.64 -7.45
C MET A 78 17.61 5.30 -6.73
N PRO A 79 18.74 4.58 -6.92
CA PRO A 79 19.00 3.34 -6.18
C PRO A 79 18.95 3.51 -4.66
N ARG A 80 19.57 4.59 -4.16
CA ARG A 80 19.57 4.89 -2.72
C ARG A 80 18.17 5.20 -2.20
N TYR A 81 17.44 6.07 -2.90
CA TYR A 81 16.09 6.47 -2.51
C TYR A 81 15.10 5.28 -2.59
N PHE A 82 15.28 4.43 -3.59
CA PHE A 82 14.54 3.18 -3.71
C PHE A 82 14.77 2.27 -2.50
N VAL A 83 16.03 2.00 -2.14
CA VAL A 83 16.38 1.18 -0.97
C VAL A 83 15.83 1.80 0.31
N ASN A 84 15.94 3.12 0.49
CA ASN A 84 15.38 3.81 1.64
C ASN A 84 13.86 3.63 1.72
N SER A 85 13.13 3.78 0.60
CA SER A 85 11.68 3.54 0.56
C SER A 85 11.33 2.10 0.92
N VAL A 86 12.10 1.12 0.45
CA VAL A 86 11.90 -0.29 0.82
C VAL A 86 12.12 -0.50 2.32
N ILE A 87 13.21 0.03 2.88
CA ILE A 87 13.53 -0.10 4.31
C ILE A 87 12.43 0.53 5.17
N VAL A 88 12.04 1.77 4.86
CA VAL A 88 11.02 2.49 5.62
C VAL A 88 9.67 1.77 5.53
N SER A 89 9.24 1.39 4.32
CA SER A 89 7.97 0.70 4.14
C SER A 89 7.96 -0.67 4.82
N ALA A 90 9.01 -1.48 4.65
CA ALA A 90 9.08 -2.81 5.26
C ALA A 90 9.08 -2.73 6.80
N ALA A 91 9.84 -1.81 7.38
CA ALA A 91 9.89 -1.61 8.83
C ALA A 91 8.55 -1.09 9.38
N ALA A 92 7.92 -0.13 8.71
CA ALA A 92 6.59 0.37 9.10
C ALA A 92 5.54 -0.74 9.02
N ILE A 93 5.51 -1.53 7.94
CA ILE A 93 4.61 -2.70 7.80
C ILE A 93 4.80 -3.68 8.94
N ALA A 94 6.05 -4.05 9.25
CA ALA A 94 6.34 -4.99 10.33
C ALA A 94 5.83 -4.47 11.69
N LEU A 95 6.06 -3.19 12.00
CA LEU A 95 5.56 -2.56 13.21
C LEU A 95 4.02 -2.54 13.27
N VAL A 96 3.36 -2.17 12.17
CA VAL A 96 1.89 -2.12 12.09
C VAL A 96 1.31 -3.52 12.28
N ILE A 97 1.85 -4.53 11.61
CA ILE A 97 1.39 -5.92 11.74
C ILE A 97 1.50 -6.37 13.20
N ILE A 98 2.67 -6.23 13.79
CA ILE A 98 2.90 -6.68 15.19
C ILE A 98 1.95 -5.94 16.14
N ALA A 99 1.93 -4.62 16.07
CA ALA A 99 1.14 -3.80 16.98
C ALA A 99 -0.37 -3.99 16.82
N SER A 100 -0.87 -4.03 15.57
CA SER A 100 -2.30 -4.21 15.29
C SER A 100 -2.79 -5.61 15.68
N MET A 101 -2.00 -6.66 15.42
CA MET A 101 -2.34 -8.02 15.81
C MET A 101 -2.40 -8.17 17.32
N MET A 102 -1.39 -7.67 18.04
CA MET A 102 -1.35 -7.73 19.50
C MET A 102 -2.51 -6.92 20.13
N ALA A 103 -2.75 -5.70 19.64
CA ALA A 103 -3.84 -4.87 20.12
C ALA A 103 -5.20 -5.51 19.85
N THR A 104 -5.44 -6.00 18.63
CA THR A 104 -6.70 -6.66 18.27
C THR A 104 -6.94 -7.93 19.10
N TYR A 105 -5.93 -8.79 19.28
CA TYR A 105 -6.06 -9.98 20.11
C TYR A 105 -6.41 -9.61 21.56
N ALA A 106 -5.73 -8.61 22.12
CA ALA A 106 -6.03 -8.13 23.46
C ALA A 106 -7.45 -7.56 23.59
N ILE A 107 -7.91 -6.79 22.62
CA ILE A 107 -9.23 -6.15 22.62
C ILE A 107 -10.36 -7.16 22.41
N THR A 108 -10.18 -8.16 21.53
CA THR A 108 -11.28 -9.03 21.08
C THR A 108 -11.33 -10.37 21.82
N ARG A 109 -10.20 -10.91 22.28
CA ARG A 109 -10.07 -12.25 22.87
C ARG A 109 -9.82 -12.24 24.38
N LEU A 110 -9.04 -11.29 24.88
CA LEU A 110 -8.81 -11.18 26.32
C LEU A 110 -9.98 -10.42 26.96
N LYS A 111 -10.57 -11.01 28.01
CA LYS A 111 -11.69 -10.41 28.75
C LYS A 111 -11.14 -9.42 29.77
N TRP A 112 -11.22 -8.11 29.50
CA TRP A 112 -10.83 -7.03 30.41
C TRP A 112 -11.74 -5.81 30.31
N LYS A 113 -11.82 -5.05 31.42
CA LYS A 113 -12.87 -4.02 31.62
C LYS A 113 -12.83 -2.86 30.61
N LEU A 114 -11.66 -2.51 30.08
CA LEU A 114 -11.46 -1.34 29.21
C LEU A 114 -11.32 -1.69 27.73
N SER A 115 -11.57 -2.94 27.31
CA SER A 115 -11.40 -3.38 25.91
C SER A 115 -12.18 -2.51 24.92
N GLY A 116 -13.45 -2.18 25.24
CA GLY A 116 -14.30 -1.34 24.38
C GLY A 116 -13.78 0.11 24.27
N GLN A 117 -13.38 0.70 25.40
CA GLN A 117 -12.82 2.05 25.42
C GLN A 117 -11.49 2.12 24.66
N THR A 118 -10.63 1.10 24.82
CA THR A 118 -9.36 1.02 24.09
C THR A 118 -9.59 0.88 22.58
N ASN A 119 -10.56 0.06 22.17
CA ASN A 119 -10.93 -0.01 20.76
C ASN A 119 -11.43 1.35 20.24
N ALA A 120 -12.34 2.01 20.97
CA ALA A 120 -12.83 3.34 20.61
C ALA A 120 -11.68 4.37 20.51
N PHE A 121 -10.73 4.33 21.44
CA PHE A 121 -9.56 5.20 21.42
C PHE A 121 -8.71 5.00 20.15
N PHE A 122 -8.44 3.76 19.74
CA PHE A 122 -7.72 3.50 18.50
C PHE A 122 -8.53 3.97 17.28
N MET A 123 -9.84 3.77 17.27
CA MET A 123 -10.69 4.22 16.15
C MET A 123 -10.73 5.74 16.01
N LEU A 124 -10.57 6.52 17.09
CA LEU A 124 -10.38 7.97 17.02
C LEU A 124 -9.14 8.35 16.20
N GLY A 125 -8.11 7.48 16.16
CA GLY A 125 -6.94 7.69 15.30
C GLY A 125 -7.26 7.83 13.82
N LEU A 126 -8.36 7.24 13.33
CA LEU A 126 -8.81 7.38 11.94
C LEU A 126 -9.38 8.77 11.63
N THR A 127 -9.79 9.51 12.63
CA THR A 127 -10.36 10.86 12.46
C THR A 127 -9.30 11.95 12.44
N ILE A 128 -8.06 11.64 12.83
CA ILE A 128 -6.97 12.62 12.88
C ILE A 128 -6.46 12.89 11.46
N PRO A 129 -6.51 14.15 10.97
CA PRO A 129 -5.98 14.48 9.66
C PRO A 129 -4.45 14.35 9.67
N ILE A 130 -3.93 13.37 8.93
CA ILE A 130 -2.49 13.01 8.94
C ILE A 130 -1.62 14.25 8.66
N HIS A 131 -1.91 15.00 7.61
CA HIS A 131 -1.09 16.15 7.21
C HIS A 131 -1.23 17.36 8.16
N ALA A 132 -2.33 17.49 8.89
CA ALA A 132 -2.43 18.50 9.94
C ALA A 132 -1.49 18.24 11.13
N SER A 133 -1.05 16.99 11.28
CA SER A 133 -0.14 16.58 12.35
C SER A 133 1.34 16.77 12.04
N ILE A 134 1.71 17.28 10.85
CA ILE A 134 3.12 17.42 10.43
C ILE A 134 3.93 18.23 11.45
N VAL A 135 3.42 19.40 11.88
CA VAL A 135 4.15 20.29 12.80
C VAL A 135 4.34 19.68 14.18
N PRO A 136 3.30 19.19 14.88
CA PRO A 136 3.49 18.57 16.19
C PRO A 136 4.36 17.31 16.14
N VAL A 137 4.24 16.49 15.09
CA VAL A 137 5.09 15.32 14.89
C VAL A 137 6.55 15.73 14.66
N PHE A 138 6.81 16.76 13.83
CA PHE A 138 8.15 17.31 13.63
C PHE A 138 8.79 17.76 14.95
N ILE A 139 8.05 18.50 15.78
CA ILE A 139 8.54 18.97 17.08
C ILE A 139 8.89 17.78 17.97
N THR A 140 8.03 16.75 18.00
CA THR A 140 8.25 15.54 18.80
C THR A 140 9.52 14.81 18.35
N LEU A 141 9.67 14.55 17.04
CA LEU A 141 10.85 13.86 16.47
C LEU A 141 12.14 14.67 16.67
N ARG A 142 12.05 16.00 16.57
CA ARG A 142 13.18 16.89 16.86
C ARG A 142 13.63 16.80 18.32
N ASN A 143 12.67 16.80 19.24
CA ASN A 143 12.97 16.72 20.69
C ASN A 143 13.52 15.32 21.06
N MET A 144 13.14 14.28 20.32
CA MET A 144 13.71 12.92 20.43
C MET A 144 15.09 12.79 19.77
N GLY A 145 15.53 13.77 18.99
CA GLY A 145 16.82 13.72 18.27
C GLY A 145 16.87 12.73 17.11
N ILE A 146 15.73 12.34 16.53
CA ILE A 146 15.65 11.30 15.47
C ILE A 146 15.30 11.85 14.08
N LEU A 147 15.22 13.18 13.89
CA LEU A 147 15.14 13.78 12.56
C LEU A 147 16.31 13.35 11.68
N ASN A 148 16.14 13.45 10.36
CA ASN A 148 17.14 13.01 9.39
C ASN A 148 17.60 11.55 9.57
N SER A 149 16.65 10.66 9.85
CA SER A 149 16.90 9.22 9.95
C SER A 149 15.71 8.45 9.41
N HIS A 150 15.86 7.17 9.09
CA HIS A 150 14.74 6.32 8.71
C HIS A 150 13.66 6.25 9.81
N PHE A 151 14.05 6.34 11.08
CA PHE A 151 13.12 6.30 12.21
C PHE A 151 12.14 7.48 12.23
N SER A 152 12.57 8.66 11.70
CA SER A 152 11.68 9.82 11.59
C SER A 152 10.49 9.60 10.64
N LEU A 153 10.56 8.58 9.78
CA LEU A 153 9.47 8.17 8.89
C LEU A 153 8.78 6.91 9.38
N ILE A 154 9.55 5.90 9.82
CA ILE A 154 9.02 4.59 10.24
C ILE A 154 7.99 4.74 11.36
N PHE A 155 8.30 5.50 12.41
CA PHE A 155 7.40 5.65 13.56
C PHE A 155 6.11 6.39 13.23
N PRO A 156 6.12 7.55 12.58
CA PRO A 156 4.88 8.21 12.17
C PRO A 156 4.03 7.37 11.21
N TYR A 157 4.66 6.75 10.21
CA TYR A 157 3.93 5.92 9.27
C TYR A 157 3.26 4.71 9.94
N ALA A 158 3.97 4.06 10.86
CA ALA A 158 3.41 2.97 11.64
C ALA A 158 2.26 3.47 12.55
N ALA A 159 2.44 4.61 13.23
CA ALA A 159 1.43 5.17 14.11
C ALA A 159 0.13 5.53 13.38
N PHE A 160 0.22 6.21 12.23
CA PHE A 160 -0.96 6.58 11.45
C PHE A 160 -1.63 5.39 10.75
N SER A 161 -0.88 4.35 10.42
CA SER A 161 -1.44 3.13 9.84
C SER A 161 -2.04 2.17 10.88
N LEU A 162 -1.72 2.36 12.17
CA LEU A 162 -2.09 1.43 13.23
C LEU A 162 -3.60 1.31 13.43
N ALA A 163 -4.32 2.43 13.43
CA ALA A 163 -5.77 2.43 13.63
C ALA A 163 -6.50 1.65 12.52
N MET A 164 -6.09 1.82 11.25
CA MET A 164 -6.61 1.05 10.14
C MET A 164 -6.21 -0.43 10.25
N GLY A 165 -4.97 -0.72 10.66
CA GLY A 165 -4.51 -2.07 10.92
C GLY A 165 -5.37 -2.79 11.97
N ILE A 166 -5.69 -2.14 13.08
CA ILE A 166 -6.57 -2.67 14.12
C ILE A 166 -8.00 -2.87 13.60
N LEU A 167 -8.53 -1.92 12.82
CA LEU A 167 -9.85 -2.03 12.22
C LEU A 167 -9.96 -3.28 11.33
N ILE A 168 -8.99 -3.45 10.43
CA ILE A 168 -8.93 -4.61 9.52
C ILE A 168 -8.79 -5.90 10.33
N CYS A 169 -7.82 -5.96 11.27
CA CYS A 169 -7.63 -7.14 12.11
C CYS A 169 -8.89 -7.49 12.91
N THR A 170 -9.58 -6.51 13.47
CA THR A 170 -10.80 -6.74 14.26
C THR A 170 -11.90 -7.36 13.40
N GLY A 171 -12.08 -6.90 12.16
CA GLY A 171 -13.04 -7.47 11.22
C GLY A 171 -12.79 -8.97 10.98
N PHE A 172 -11.55 -9.34 10.68
CA PHE A 172 -11.19 -10.75 10.48
C PHE A 172 -11.21 -11.57 11.77
N MET A 173 -10.78 -11.00 12.90
CA MET A 173 -10.71 -11.70 14.17
C MET A 173 -12.11 -12.11 14.67
N VAL A 174 -13.13 -11.31 14.42
CA VAL A 174 -14.52 -11.60 14.81
C VAL A 174 -15.07 -12.81 14.03
N GLU A 175 -14.56 -13.08 12.83
CA GLU A 175 -14.97 -14.23 12.00
C GLU A 175 -14.42 -15.56 12.50
N ILE A 176 -13.33 -15.55 13.25
CA ILE A 176 -12.74 -16.75 13.83
C ILE A 176 -13.58 -17.17 15.04
N PRO A 177 -14.18 -18.39 15.07
CA PRO A 177 -14.95 -18.87 16.21
C PRO A 177 -14.11 -18.88 17.51
N LYS A 178 -14.73 -18.50 18.62
CA LYS A 178 -14.06 -18.51 19.94
C LYS A 178 -13.72 -19.91 20.44
N ASP A 179 -14.45 -20.91 19.94
CA ASP A 179 -14.22 -22.32 20.26
C ASP A 179 -12.79 -22.76 19.90
N ILE A 180 -12.15 -22.12 18.92
CA ILE A 180 -10.74 -22.36 18.56
C ILE A 180 -9.80 -21.95 19.69
N ASP A 181 -10.06 -20.81 20.34
CA ASP A 181 -9.29 -20.38 21.50
C ASP A 181 -9.52 -21.34 22.69
N GLU A 182 -10.77 -21.77 22.90
CA GLU A 182 -11.15 -22.70 23.97
C GLU A 182 -10.51 -24.08 23.77
N ALA A 183 -10.49 -24.61 22.55
CA ALA A 183 -9.78 -25.84 22.21
C ALA A 183 -8.28 -25.72 22.48
N ALA A 184 -7.65 -24.61 22.08
CA ALA A 184 -6.25 -24.37 22.37
C ALA A 184 -5.94 -24.32 23.89
N TYR A 185 -6.85 -23.76 24.69
CA TYR A 185 -6.72 -23.78 26.16
C TYR A 185 -6.85 -25.19 26.76
N ILE A 186 -7.78 -26.01 26.22
CA ILE A 186 -7.91 -27.42 26.63
C ILE A 186 -6.62 -28.21 26.33
N ASP A 187 -5.98 -27.91 25.19
CA ASP A 187 -4.68 -28.48 24.79
C ASP A 187 -3.48 -27.90 25.56
N GLY A 188 -3.73 -27.06 26.59
CA GLY A 188 -2.69 -26.52 27.49
C GLY A 188 -1.96 -25.31 26.90
N CYS A 189 -2.46 -24.67 25.83
CA CYS A 189 -1.88 -23.45 25.30
C CYS A 189 -2.25 -22.25 26.19
N GLY A 190 -1.25 -21.53 26.70
CA GLY A 190 -1.48 -20.20 27.29
C GLY A 190 -1.75 -19.13 26.26
N PRO A 191 -2.20 -17.92 26.66
CA PRO A 191 -2.64 -16.85 25.74
C PRO A 191 -1.62 -16.47 24.66
N PHE A 192 -0.36 -16.36 25.00
CA PHE A 192 0.72 -16.03 24.05
C PHE A 192 0.95 -17.12 23.01
N ARG A 193 0.86 -18.40 23.44
CA ARG A 193 1.02 -19.53 22.55
C ARG A 193 -0.19 -19.66 21.62
N THR A 194 -1.41 -19.49 22.14
CA THR A 194 -2.64 -19.43 21.33
C THR A 194 -2.56 -18.32 20.30
N PHE A 195 -2.14 -17.12 20.71
CA PHE A 195 -1.93 -16.00 19.79
C PHE A 195 -0.95 -16.35 18.66
N GLY A 196 0.26 -16.79 18.99
CA GLY A 196 1.33 -16.96 18.00
C GLY A 196 1.14 -18.19 17.11
N VAL A 197 0.69 -19.32 17.68
CA VAL A 197 0.64 -20.61 16.98
C VAL A 197 -0.71 -20.89 16.34
N VAL A 198 -1.80 -20.37 16.90
CA VAL A 198 -3.17 -20.63 16.41
C VAL A 198 -3.73 -19.43 15.67
N ILE A 199 -3.78 -18.27 16.31
CA ILE A 199 -4.48 -17.11 15.77
C ILE A 199 -3.70 -16.43 14.63
N VAL A 200 -2.41 -16.16 14.79
CA VAL A 200 -1.60 -15.49 13.75
C VAL A 200 -1.65 -16.21 12.40
N PRO A 201 -1.53 -17.55 12.32
CA PRO A 201 -1.69 -18.28 11.05
C PRO A 201 -3.08 -18.12 10.40
N LEU A 202 -4.14 -18.08 11.20
CA LEU A 202 -5.52 -17.89 10.70
C LEU A 202 -5.75 -16.47 10.19
N MET A 203 -5.00 -15.50 10.68
CA MET A 203 -5.09 -14.08 10.30
C MET A 203 -4.29 -13.72 9.04
N LYS A 204 -3.67 -14.67 8.34
CA LYS A 204 -2.88 -14.40 7.13
C LYS A 204 -3.57 -13.51 6.09
N PRO A 205 -4.88 -13.66 5.79
CA PRO A 205 -5.56 -12.77 4.85
C PRO A 205 -5.59 -11.31 5.34
N ALA A 206 -5.88 -11.10 6.64
CA ALA A 206 -5.85 -9.77 7.25
C ALA A 206 -4.45 -9.15 7.19
N LEU A 207 -3.41 -9.94 7.49
CA LEU A 207 -2.02 -9.48 7.42
C LEU A 207 -1.63 -9.06 6.01
N ALA A 208 -2.09 -9.78 4.99
CA ALA A 208 -1.88 -9.40 3.59
C ALA A 208 -2.55 -8.05 3.28
N THR A 209 -3.79 -7.85 3.70
CA THR A 209 -4.56 -6.61 3.49
C THR A 209 -3.89 -5.41 4.17
N ILE A 210 -3.47 -5.57 5.43
CA ILE A 210 -2.74 -4.54 6.18
C ILE A 210 -1.42 -4.21 5.51
N SER A 211 -0.68 -5.23 5.04
CA SER A 211 0.61 -5.02 4.37
C SER A 211 0.46 -4.18 3.12
N ILE A 212 -0.56 -4.45 2.29
CA ILE A 212 -0.82 -3.68 1.08
C ILE A 212 -1.21 -2.25 1.41
N TYR A 213 -2.17 -2.08 2.35
CA TYR A 213 -2.61 -0.76 2.76
C TYR A 213 -1.44 0.08 3.26
N THR A 214 -0.66 -0.45 4.21
CA THR A 214 0.50 0.25 4.78
C THR A 214 1.59 0.50 3.74
N PHE A 215 1.84 -0.47 2.84
CA PHE A 215 2.78 -0.29 1.74
C PHE A 215 2.40 0.90 0.84
N LEU A 216 1.14 0.96 0.39
CA LEU A 216 0.67 2.05 -0.47
C LEU A 216 0.78 3.42 0.21
N GLN A 217 0.46 3.49 1.51
CA GLN A 217 0.59 4.71 2.29
C GLN A 217 2.04 5.16 2.42
N CYS A 218 2.96 4.26 2.80
CA CYS A 218 4.37 4.59 3.00
C CYS A 218 5.09 4.89 1.67
N TRP A 219 4.79 4.11 0.62
CA TRP A 219 5.46 4.21 -0.67
C TRP A 219 5.19 5.52 -1.39
N ASN A 220 3.98 6.05 -1.26
CA ASN A 220 3.56 7.29 -1.93
C ASN A 220 3.72 8.53 -1.06
N GLU A 221 4.17 8.38 0.19
CA GLU A 221 4.23 9.49 1.12
C GLU A 221 5.38 10.44 0.78
N LEU A 222 5.05 11.69 0.55
CA LEU A 222 5.98 12.76 0.16
C LEU A 222 6.12 13.84 1.25
N MET A 223 5.02 14.21 1.91
CA MET A 223 4.96 15.42 2.74
C MET A 223 5.80 15.29 4.01
N PHE A 224 5.64 14.21 4.75
CA PHE A 224 6.46 13.93 5.94
C PHE A 224 7.91 13.74 5.58
N ALA A 225 8.19 12.97 4.52
CA ALA A 225 9.54 12.73 4.08
C ALA A 225 10.24 14.02 3.66
N ASN A 226 9.55 14.95 3.01
CA ASN A 226 10.09 16.23 2.60
C ASN A 226 10.37 17.17 3.79
N VAL A 227 9.56 17.08 4.86
CA VAL A 227 9.70 17.93 6.06
C VAL A 227 10.71 17.35 7.05
N PHE A 228 10.74 16.01 7.21
CA PHE A 228 11.54 15.37 8.27
C PHE A 228 12.96 14.98 7.82
N ILE A 229 13.20 14.90 6.50
CA ILE A 229 14.47 14.48 5.92
C ILE A 229 15.07 15.60 5.07
N SER A 230 16.12 16.23 5.56
CA SER A 230 16.94 17.16 4.80
C SER A 230 18.19 16.50 4.20
N ASP A 231 18.77 15.50 4.88
CA ASP A 231 19.95 14.78 4.38
C ASP A 231 19.57 13.81 3.24
N SER A 232 20.24 13.96 2.10
CA SER A 232 20.04 13.12 0.92
C SER A 232 20.28 11.63 1.17
N LYS A 233 21.03 11.26 2.23
CA LYS A 233 21.26 9.86 2.60
C LYS A 233 19.98 9.11 2.96
N PHE A 234 18.98 9.80 3.51
CA PHE A 234 17.77 9.21 4.06
C PHE A 234 16.53 9.52 3.25
N LYS A 235 16.63 10.33 2.17
CA LYS A 235 15.49 10.65 1.30
C LYS A 235 14.87 9.39 0.73
N THR A 236 13.53 9.36 0.70
CA THR A 236 12.73 8.33 0.06
C THR A 236 12.52 8.63 -1.42
N LEU A 237 11.98 7.67 -2.14
CA LEU A 237 11.78 7.74 -3.58
C LEU A 237 10.95 8.95 -4.02
N PRO A 238 9.78 9.28 -3.42
CA PRO A 238 9.00 10.46 -3.80
C PRO A 238 9.78 11.77 -3.66
N VAL A 239 10.51 11.94 -2.56
CA VAL A 239 11.34 13.14 -2.33
C VAL A 239 12.52 13.19 -3.31
N GLY A 240 13.08 12.02 -3.64
CA GLY A 240 14.14 11.92 -4.64
C GLY A 240 13.66 12.31 -6.04
N ILE A 241 12.45 11.90 -6.43
CA ILE A 241 11.85 12.30 -7.70
C ILE A 241 11.58 13.80 -7.73
N GLN A 242 11.05 14.37 -6.66
CA GLN A 242 10.83 15.81 -6.55
C GLN A 242 12.15 16.60 -6.68
N ALA A 243 13.23 16.06 -6.13
CA ALA A 243 14.56 16.70 -6.20
C ALA A 243 15.19 16.70 -7.61
N LEU A 244 14.66 15.93 -8.58
CA LEU A 244 15.05 15.98 -9.98
C LEU A 244 14.58 17.24 -10.68
N SER A 245 13.60 17.94 -10.14
CA SER A 245 13.16 19.25 -10.64
C SER A 245 14.27 20.28 -10.36
N GLY A 246 14.91 20.77 -11.41
CA GLY A 246 15.93 21.78 -11.30
C GLY A 246 15.35 23.15 -10.92
N GLN A 247 16.20 24.01 -10.34
CA GLN A 247 15.79 25.36 -9.93
C GLN A 247 15.56 26.28 -11.15
N TYR A 248 16.29 26.08 -12.24
CA TYR A 248 16.25 26.92 -13.44
C TYR A 248 15.79 26.16 -14.68
N THR A 249 16.17 24.90 -14.80
CA THR A 249 15.80 24.02 -15.90
C THR A 249 15.39 22.66 -15.36
N THR A 250 14.30 22.14 -15.86
CA THR A 250 13.80 20.82 -15.49
C THR A 250 13.82 19.90 -16.70
N GLU A 251 14.55 18.81 -16.57
CA GLU A 251 14.56 17.72 -17.54
C GLU A 251 13.41 16.75 -17.20
N TRP A 252 12.31 16.86 -17.92
CA TRP A 252 11.09 16.11 -17.63
C TRP A 252 11.18 14.63 -18.00
N GLY A 253 11.94 14.30 -19.03
CA GLY A 253 12.16 12.91 -19.42
C GLY A 253 12.73 12.03 -18.30
N PRO A 254 13.83 12.43 -17.65
CA PRO A 254 14.37 11.74 -16.47
C PRO A 254 13.39 11.66 -15.29
N ILE A 255 12.58 12.71 -15.05
CA ILE A 255 11.52 12.67 -14.03
C ILE A 255 10.47 11.60 -14.41
N GLY A 256 10.04 11.57 -15.66
CA GLY A 256 9.14 10.53 -16.17
C GLY A 256 9.72 9.14 -16.00
N ALA A 257 11.01 8.95 -16.30
CA ALA A 257 11.70 7.66 -16.09
C ALA A 257 11.74 7.26 -14.59
N ALA A 258 11.98 8.21 -13.71
CA ALA A 258 11.94 7.99 -12.27
C ALA A 258 10.54 7.60 -11.78
N LEU A 259 9.48 8.23 -12.30
CA LEU A 259 8.10 7.87 -12.01
C LEU A 259 7.74 6.45 -12.47
N VAL A 260 8.20 6.05 -13.68
CA VAL A 260 8.04 4.67 -14.16
C VAL A 260 8.71 3.68 -13.22
N ILE A 261 9.98 3.96 -12.83
CA ILE A 261 10.72 3.12 -11.87
C ILE A 261 9.97 3.03 -10.53
N ALA A 262 9.43 4.13 -10.03
CA ALA A 262 8.69 4.17 -8.76
C ALA A 262 7.35 3.42 -8.82
N THR A 263 6.71 3.37 -9.97
CA THR A 263 5.42 2.69 -10.17
C THR A 263 5.59 1.17 -10.24
N PHE A 264 6.74 0.69 -10.71
CA PHE A 264 6.95 -0.74 -10.94
C PHE A 264 6.76 -1.62 -9.69
N PRO A 265 7.31 -1.28 -8.49
CA PRO A 265 7.06 -2.07 -7.29
C PRO A 265 5.59 -2.12 -6.87
N MET A 266 4.86 -1.02 -7.08
CA MET A 266 3.42 -0.98 -6.79
C MET A 266 2.64 -1.97 -7.68
N LEU A 267 2.98 -2.02 -8.97
CA LEU A 267 2.37 -2.97 -9.91
C LEU A 267 2.70 -4.42 -9.51
N ILE A 268 3.95 -4.69 -9.14
CA ILE A 268 4.38 -6.01 -8.66
C ILE A 268 3.56 -6.42 -7.44
N VAL A 269 3.53 -5.59 -6.40
CA VAL A 269 2.77 -5.86 -5.18
C VAL A 269 1.30 -6.09 -5.51
N TYR A 270 0.70 -5.27 -6.36
CA TYR A 270 -0.69 -5.42 -6.77
C TYR A 270 -0.94 -6.76 -7.49
N ILE A 271 -0.11 -7.13 -8.47
CA ILE A 271 -0.27 -8.39 -9.22
C ILE A 271 -0.21 -9.62 -8.29
N PHE A 272 0.78 -9.66 -7.39
CA PHE A 272 0.93 -10.79 -6.47
C PHE A 272 -0.13 -10.86 -5.37
N MET A 273 -0.72 -9.74 -5.01
CA MET A 273 -1.64 -9.66 -3.88
C MET A 273 -3.10 -9.43 -4.26
N SER A 274 -3.41 -9.17 -5.54
CA SER A 274 -4.78 -8.89 -6.02
C SER A 274 -5.77 -10.01 -5.68
N GLY A 275 -5.36 -11.28 -5.79
CA GLY A 275 -6.19 -12.43 -5.40
C GLY A 275 -6.57 -12.40 -3.91
N LYS A 276 -5.62 -12.10 -3.02
CA LYS A 276 -5.86 -12.03 -1.58
C LYS A 276 -6.73 -10.84 -1.19
N ILE A 277 -6.61 -9.72 -1.92
CA ILE A 277 -7.49 -8.56 -1.75
C ILE A 277 -8.93 -8.94 -2.10
N GLN A 278 -9.14 -9.63 -3.24
CA GLN A 278 -10.47 -10.06 -3.66
C GLN A 278 -11.09 -11.03 -2.66
N GLU A 279 -10.35 -12.00 -2.14
CA GLU A 279 -10.82 -12.90 -1.09
C GLU A 279 -11.28 -12.15 0.16
N SER A 280 -10.54 -11.11 0.59
CA SER A 280 -10.89 -10.33 1.78
C SER A 280 -12.15 -9.49 1.59
N PHE A 281 -12.42 -8.98 0.38
CA PHE A 281 -13.66 -8.25 0.07
C PHE A 281 -14.88 -9.16 -0.02
N VAL A 282 -14.73 -10.38 -0.56
CA VAL A 282 -15.84 -11.35 -0.66
C VAL A 282 -16.31 -11.78 0.73
N VAL A 283 -15.41 -12.02 1.66
CA VAL A 283 -15.72 -12.37 3.05
C VAL A 283 -16.53 -11.25 3.74
N GLY A 284 -16.19 -9.97 3.47
CA GLY A 284 -16.93 -8.82 4.00
C GLY A 284 -18.31 -8.58 3.34
N ALA A 285 -18.49 -8.97 2.08
CA ALA A 285 -19.71 -8.70 1.31
C ALA A 285 -20.83 -9.75 1.49
N VAL A 286 -20.52 -10.95 1.95
CA VAL A 286 -21.50 -12.06 2.12
C VAL A 286 -22.39 -11.87 3.37
N LYS A 287 -22.14 -10.85 4.19
CA LYS A 287 -22.91 -10.52 5.42
C LYS A 287 -23.90 -9.35 5.24
N GLY A 288 -24.24 -8.96 4.00
CA GLY A 288 -25.27 -7.99 3.69
C GLY A 288 -26.58 -8.67 3.29
#